data_71472be37401284ef268e6168beb8a4b
#
_entry.id   71472be37401284ef268e6168beb8a4b
#
_cell.length_a   1.000
_cell.length_b   1.000
_cell.length_c   1.000
_cell.angle_alpha   90.00
_cell.angle_beta   90.00
_cell.angle_gamma   90.00
#
_symmetry.space_group_name_H-M   'P 1'
#
loop_
_entity.id
_entity.type
_entity.pdbx_description
1 polymer ?
#
loop_
_entity_poly.entity_id
_entity_poly.type
_entity_poly.pdbx_seq_one_letter_code
_entity_poly.pdbx_strand_id
1 'polypeptide(L)'
;MIMPSEKVIEATVNGVKINELWEFFLNTDDFAILKPRFCGIQEMEKACSHASENVGKPYSFDFNNSDDSLYCSELVLKVYARSCGWDRKNHHEPSEFRHLCDGKIVSPSDLYQDRNAWEIVFQRN
;
A
#
# COMPACT_ATOMS: atom_id res chain seq x y z
N MET A 1 -4.03 -0.85 3.85
CA MET A 1 -4.57 -1.48 2.63
C MET A 1 -5.86 -2.22 2.96
N ILE A 2 -6.95 -1.84 2.30
CA ILE A 2 -8.26 -2.47 2.52
C ILE A 2 -8.30 -3.79 1.78
N MET A 3 -8.77 -4.83 2.47
CA MET A 3 -8.87 -6.20 1.95
C MET A 3 -10.34 -6.59 1.78
N PRO A 4 -10.63 -7.63 0.97
CA PRO A 4 -11.95 -8.25 0.99
C PRO A 4 -12.34 -8.65 2.42
N SER A 5 -13.64 -8.88 2.70
CA SER A 5 -14.16 -9.22 4.02
C SER A 5 -14.01 -8.14 5.09
N GLU A 6 -13.94 -6.87 4.67
CA GLU A 6 -13.97 -5.70 5.58
C GLU A 6 -12.83 -5.68 6.59
N LYS A 7 -11.63 -6.09 6.14
CA LYS A 7 -10.40 -6.05 6.93
C LYS A 7 -9.45 -4.99 6.39
N VAL A 8 -8.53 -4.55 7.22
CA VAL A 8 -7.42 -3.68 6.84
C VAL A 8 -6.12 -4.35 7.24
N ILE A 9 -5.18 -4.42 6.30
CA ILE A 9 -3.81 -4.80 6.62
C ILE A 9 -2.95 -3.54 6.64
N GLU A 10 -2.14 -3.38 7.68
CA GLU A 10 -1.32 -2.19 7.86
C GLU A 10 0.00 -2.49 8.56
N ALA A 11 1.04 -1.77 8.16
CA ALA A 11 2.32 -1.78 8.87
C ALA A 11 2.25 -0.70 9.95
N THR A 12 2.22 -1.12 11.20
CA THR A 12 2.17 -0.25 12.37
C THR A 12 3.45 -0.39 13.18
N VAL A 13 3.63 0.49 14.17
CA VAL A 13 4.78 0.41 15.09
C VAL A 13 4.87 -0.95 15.79
N ASN A 14 3.77 -1.69 15.87
CA ASN A 14 3.70 -3.04 16.44
C ASN A 14 3.87 -4.14 15.37
N GLY A 15 4.21 -3.79 14.16
CA GLY A 15 4.39 -4.70 13.04
C GLY A 15 3.23 -4.70 12.06
N VAL A 16 3.31 -5.61 11.08
CA VAL A 16 2.26 -5.78 10.08
C VAL A 16 1.12 -6.60 10.68
N LYS A 17 -0.07 -6.04 10.69
CA LYS A 17 -1.25 -6.62 11.33
C LYS A 17 -2.49 -6.51 10.46
N ILE A 18 -3.44 -7.41 10.69
CA ILE A 18 -4.79 -7.33 10.13
C ILE A 18 -5.75 -6.87 11.22
N ASN A 19 -6.51 -5.81 10.93
CA ASN A 19 -7.50 -5.24 11.84
C ASN A 19 -8.86 -5.13 11.13
N GLU A 20 -9.91 -4.87 11.91
CA GLU A 20 -11.24 -4.63 11.37
C GLU A 20 -11.31 -3.24 10.72
N LEU A 21 -11.93 -3.15 9.55
CA LEU A 21 -12.08 -1.88 8.83
C LEU A 21 -12.89 -0.87 9.65
N TRP A 22 -13.92 -1.32 10.36
CA TRP A 22 -14.76 -0.43 11.18
C TRP A 22 -13.97 0.20 12.33
N GLU A 23 -13.01 -0.52 12.93
CA GLU A 23 -12.14 0.03 13.97
C GLU A 23 -11.24 1.13 13.41
N PHE A 24 -10.71 0.92 12.21
CA PHE A 24 -9.91 1.94 11.53
C PHE A 24 -10.72 3.23 11.34
N PHE A 25 -11.97 3.13 10.85
CA PHE A 25 -12.82 4.30 10.63
C PHE A 25 -13.20 5.00 11.93
N LEU A 26 -13.41 4.27 13.01
CA LEU A 26 -13.72 4.87 14.31
C LEU A 26 -12.55 5.63 14.91
N ASN A 27 -11.32 5.20 14.63
CA ASN A 27 -10.12 5.75 15.24
C ASN A 27 -9.38 6.76 14.33
N THR A 28 -9.94 7.09 13.17
CA THR A 28 -9.29 7.96 12.19
C THR A 28 -10.27 9.04 11.74
N ASP A 29 -9.98 10.31 12.09
CA ASP A 29 -10.86 11.43 11.75
C ASP A 29 -10.71 11.83 10.28
N ASP A 30 -9.48 11.96 9.81
CA ASP A 30 -9.16 12.37 8.44
C ASP A 30 -8.54 11.22 7.69
N PHE A 31 -9.14 10.82 6.57
CA PHE A 31 -8.57 9.77 5.72
C PHE A 31 -9.05 9.91 4.28
N ALA A 32 -8.31 9.28 3.38
CA ALA A 32 -8.72 9.10 1.99
C ALA A 32 -8.57 7.63 1.61
N ILE A 33 -9.51 7.13 0.82
CA ILE A 33 -9.41 5.79 0.22
C ILE A 33 -8.96 5.97 -1.22
N LEU A 34 -7.84 5.34 -1.56
CA LEU A 34 -7.24 5.40 -2.88
C LEU A 34 -7.43 4.09 -3.61
N LYS A 35 -7.69 4.19 -4.91
CA LYS A 35 -7.77 3.05 -5.80
C LYS A 35 -6.67 3.18 -6.86
N PRO A 36 -5.89 2.11 -7.12
CA PRO A 36 -4.88 2.18 -8.16
C PRO A 36 -5.52 2.30 -9.56
N ARG A 37 -4.98 3.21 -10.37
CA ARG A 37 -5.38 3.37 -11.78
C ARG A 37 -4.59 2.44 -12.70
N PHE A 38 -3.49 1.88 -12.20
CA PHE A 38 -2.50 1.13 -12.98
C PHE A 38 -2.75 -0.37 -13.01
N CYS A 39 -3.83 -0.85 -12.40
CA CYS A 39 -4.14 -2.27 -12.37
C CYS A 39 -5.64 -2.53 -12.24
N GLY A 40 -6.06 -3.75 -12.56
CA GLY A 40 -7.44 -4.19 -12.45
C GLY A 40 -7.74 -4.94 -11.15
N ILE A 41 -8.96 -5.48 -11.07
CA ILE A 41 -9.45 -6.18 -9.87
C ILE A 41 -8.61 -7.42 -9.56
N GLN A 42 -8.20 -8.18 -10.58
CA GLN A 42 -7.41 -9.39 -10.38
C GLN A 42 -6.06 -9.10 -9.72
N GLU A 43 -5.39 -8.04 -10.17
CA GLU A 43 -4.13 -7.61 -9.59
C GLU A 43 -4.31 -7.08 -8.16
N MET A 44 -5.43 -6.41 -7.90
CA MET A 44 -5.77 -5.95 -6.56
C MET A 44 -5.98 -7.13 -5.60
N GLU A 45 -6.65 -8.18 -6.05
CA GLU A 45 -6.84 -9.41 -5.26
C GLU A 45 -5.51 -10.11 -4.97
N LYS A 46 -4.63 -10.18 -5.98
CA LYS A 46 -3.27 -10.72 -5.78
C LYS A 46 -2.49 -9.89 -4.79
N ALA A 47 -2.60 -8.57 -4.86
CA ALA A 47 -1.92 -7.67 -3.93
C ALA A 47 -2.39 -7.91 -2.50
N CYS A 48 -3.68 -8.13 -2.28
CA CYS A 48 -4.21 -8.48 -0.96
C CYS A 48 -3.65 -9.79 -0.44
N SER A 49 -3.55 -10.82 -1.30
CA SER A 49 -2.94 -12.09 -0.93
C SER A 49 -1.47 -11.94 -0.55
N HIS A 50 -0.71 -11.18 -1.33
CA HIS A 50 0.70 -10.91 -1.05
C HIS A 50 0.86 -10.08 0.23
N ALA A 51 -0.03 -9.13 0.47
CA ALA A 51 -0.02 -8.36 1.72
C ALA A 51 -0.19 -9.26 2.94
N SER A 52 -1.07 -10.24 2.86
CA SER A 52 -1.33 -11.20 3.96
C SER A 52 -0.08 -12.01 4.31
N GLU A 53 0.79 -12.29 3.35
CA GLU A 53 2.05 -13.01 3.59
C GLU A 53 3.02 -12.22 4.48
N ASN A 54 2.82 -10.92 4.62
CA ASN A 54 3.70 -10.05 5.41
C ASN A 54 3.24 -9.86 6.85
N VAL A 55 2.11 -10.44 7.25
CA VAL A 55 1.61 -10.34 8.62
C VAL A 55 2.65 -10.89 9.59
N GLY A 56 2.92 -10.14 10.65
CA GLY A 56 3.91 -10.49 11.65
C GLY A 56 5.30 -9.88 11.42
N LYS A 57 5.59 -9.34 10.25
CA LYS A 57 6.87 -8.65 10.04
C LYS A 57 6.93 -7.37 10.88
N PRO A 58 8.12 -7.01 11.41
CA PRO A 58 8.27 -5.79 12.20
C PRO A 58 8.18 -4.53 11.34
N TYR A 59 7.93 -3.39 12.00
CA TYR A 59 7.96 -2.08 11.35
C TYR A 59 9.40 -1.65 11.06
N SER A 60 9.61 -1.03 9.88
CA SER A 60 10.92 -0.52 9.47
C SER A 60 11.11 0.89 9.99
N PHE A 61 11.84 1.06 11.10
CA PHE A 61 12.15 2.37 11.67
C PHE A 61 13.32 3.06 11.00
N ASP A 62 14.21 2.31 10.36
CA ASP A 62 15.39 2.84 9.68
C ASP A 62 15.16 3.05 8.17
N PHE A 63 14.01 2.63 7.66
CA PHE A 63 13.61 2.78 6.26
C PHE A 63 14.65 2.25 5.28
N ASN A 64 15.27 1.11 5.60
CA ASN A 64 16.40 0.55 4.84
C ASN A 64 16.00 -0.24 3.59
N ASN A 65 14.71 -0.28 3.25
CA ASN A 65 14.18 -0.99 2.08
C ASN A 65 14.43 -2.51 2.10
N SER A 66 14.62 -3.09 3.29
CA SER A 66 14.70 -4.54 3.48
C SER A 66 13.31 -5.18 3.40
N ASP A 67 13.24 -6.45 2.97
CA ASP A 67 11.98 -7.21 2.99
C ASP A 67 11.69 -7.83 4.36
N ASP A 68 12.62 -7.75 5.30
CA ASP A 68 12.47 -8.29 6.66
C ASP A 68 11.62 -7.41 7.57
N SER A 69 11.51 -6.12 7.23
CA SER A 69 10.68 -5.14 7.93
C SER A 69 10.08 -4.16 6.94
N LEU A 70 8.91 -3.60 7.25
CA LEU A 70 8.16 -2.75 6.33
C LEU A 70 7.61 -1.53 7.03
N TYR A 71 7.68 -0.36 6.38
CA TYR A 71 6.87 0.80 6.78
C TYR A 71 5.56 0.85 5.96
N CYS A 72 4.61 1.71 6.34
CA CYS A 72 3.22 1.61 5.88
C CYS A 72 3.05 1.72 4.36
N SER A 73 3.60 2.73 3.73
CA SER A 73 3.49 2.90 2.27
C SER A 73 4.38 1.93 1.50
N GLU A 74 5.49 1.49 2.09
CA GLU A 74 6.35 0.45 1.52
C GLU A 74 5.60 -0.87 1.35
N LEU A 75 4.82 -1.28 2.36
CA LEU A 75 4.00 -2.48 2.28
C LEU A 75 3.10 -2.44 1.05
N VAL A 76 2.36 -1.34 0.89
CA VAL A 76 1.42 -1.17 -0.23
C VAL A 76 2.15 -1.22 -1.58
N LEU A 77 3.23 -0.47 -1.72
CA LEU A 77 3.98 -0.38 -2.97
C LEU A 77 4.61 -1.71 -3.36
N LYS A 78 5.22 -2.42 -2.41
CA LYS A 78 5.88 -3.70 -2.67
C LYS A 78 4.89 -4.77 -3.11
N VAL A 79 3.72 -4.86 -2.47
CA VAL A 79 2.73 -5.86 -2.86
C VAL A 79 2.13 -5.57 -4.22
N TYR A 80 1.89 -4.31 -4.58
CA TYR A 80 1.42 -3.95 -5.91
C TYR A 80 2.51 -4.15 -6.97
N ALA A 81 3.75 -3.80 -6.68
CA ALA A 81 4.86 -4.05 -7.60
C ALA A 81 4.99 -5.54 -7.94
N ARG A 82 4.84 -6.41 -6.93
CA ARG A 82 4.87 -7.87 -7.13
C ARG A 82 3.67 -8.38 -7.91
N SER A 83 2.49 -7.77 -7.72
CA SER A 83 1.22 -8.28 -8.25
C SER A 83 0.92 -7.84 -9.66
N CYS A 84 1.44 -6.70 -10.10
CA CYS A 84 1.05 -6.08 -11.36
C CYS A 84 1.82 -6.58 -12.58
N GLY A 85 2.90 -7.36 -12.39
CA GLY A 85 3.65 -7.96 -13.51
C GLY A 85 3.95 -6.91 -14.58
N TRP A 86 4.75 -5.89 -14.25
CA TRP A 86 4.95 -4.71 -15.09
C TRP A 86 5.33 -5.07 -16.52
N ASP A 87 4.37 -5.00 -17.40
CA ASP A 87 4.63 -4.83 -18.80
C ASP A 87 4.92 -3.34 -19.03
N ARG A 88 6.20 -2.99 -19.04
CA ARG A 88 6.67 -1.61 -19.20
C ARG A 88 6.19 -0.97 -20.51
N LYS A 89 5.68 -1.76 -21.44
CA LYS A 89 5.20 -1.25 -22.73
C LYS A 89 3.79 -0.69 -22.67
N ASN A 90 2.95 -1.19 -21.75
CA ASN A 90 1.51 -0.91 -21.75
C ASN A 90 1.00 -0.23 -20.49
N HIS A 91 1.81 -0.14 -19.43
CA HIS A 91 1.38 0.42 -18.15
C HIS A 91 2.35 1.49 -17.66
N HIS A 92 1.79 2.62 -17.25
CA HIS A 92 2.55 3.66 -16.57
C HIS A 92 2.81 3.23 -15.14
N GLU A 93 4.02 2.73 -14.88
CA GLU A 93 4.47 2.44 -13.52
C GLU A 93 4.44 3.73 -12.69
N PRO A 94 3.81 3.74 -11.51
CA PRO A 94 3.86 4.91 -10.64
C PRO A 94 5.30 5.28 -10.29
N SER A 95 5.60 6.58 -10.29
CA SER A 95 6.95 7.07 -9.99
C SER A 95 7.44 6.65 -8.61
N GLU A 96 6.51 6.44 -7.66
CA GLU A 96 6.82 5.98 -6.31
C GLU A 96 7.53 4.63 -6.29
N PHE A 97 7.21 3.72 -7.23
CA PHE A 97 7.90 2.43 -7.32
C PHE A 97 9.37 2.60 -7.66
N ARG A 98 9.68 3.50 -8.58
CA ARG A 98 11.06 3.81 -8.92
C ARG A 98 11.79 4.46 -7.75
N HIS A 99 11.13 5.39 -7.07
CA HIS A 99 11.69 6.03 -5.88
C HIS A 99 12.05 5.00 -4.82
N LEU A 100 11.16 4.03 -4.58
CA LEU A 100 11.41 2.96 -3.63
C LEU A 100 12.60 2.08 -4.05
N CYS A 101 12.67 1.70 -5.33
CA CYS A 101 13.80 0.93 -5.88
C CYS A 101 15.12 1.67 -5.78
N ASP A 102 15.08 3.00 -5.89
CA ASP A 102 16.27 3.86 -5.77
C ASP A 102 16.65 4.13 -4.30
N GLY A 103 16.02 3.45 -3.35
CA GLY A 103 16.31 3.60 -1.92
C GLY A 103 15.71 4.83 -1.27
N LYS A 104 14.77 5.51 -1.93
CA LYS A 104 14.10 6.69 -1.38
C LYS A 104 12.90 6.27 -0.53
N ILE A 105 12.63 7.05 0.51
CA ILE A 105 11.45 6.87 1.34
C ILE A 105 10.24 7.45 0.61
N VAL A 106 9.16 6.64 0.54
CA VAL A 106 7.89 7.08 -0.05
C VAL A 106 6.86 7.18 1.08
N SER A 107 6.29 8.37 1.28
CA SER A 107 5.30 8.61 2.33
C SER A 107 3.87 8.33 1.83
N PRO A 108 2.91 8.13 2.75
CA PRO A 108 1.49 8.08 2.37
C PRO A 108 1.03 9.34 1.61
N SER A 109 1.56 10.52 1.96
CA SER A 109 1.26 11.77 1.26
C SER A 109 1.71 11.73 -0.20
N ASP A 110 2.83 11.07 -0.50
CA ASP A 110 3.30 10.92 -1.88
C ASP A 110 2.29 10.13 -2.72
N LEU A 111 1.71 9.07 -2.16
CA LEU A 111 0.65 8.31 -2.82
C LEU A 111 -0.60 9.18 -3.01
N TYR A 112 -1.02 9.88 -1.97
CA TYR A 112 -2.19 10.74 -2.02
C TYR A 112 -2.08 11.84 -3.08
N GLN A 113 -0.90 12.40 -3.29
CA GLN A 113 -0.65 13.48 -4.25
C GLN A 113 -0.53 13.00 -5.70
N ASP A 114 -0.22 11.73 -5.93
CA ASP A 114 -0.08 11.18 -7.27
C ASP A 114 -1.44 10.78 -7.86
N ARG A 115 -2.14 11.75 -8.43
CA ARG A 115 -3.45 11.56 -9.04
C ARG A 115 -3.41 10.80 -10.36
N ASN A 116 -2.25 10.65 -10.97
CA ASN A 116 -2.09 9.86 -12.19
C ASN A 116 -2.09 8.37 -11.87
N ALA A 117 -1.59 7.98 -10.70
CA ALA A 117 -1.49 6.58 -10.28
C ALA A 117 -2.65 6.14 -9.38
N TRP A 118 -3.20 7.05 -8.56
CA TRP A 118 -4.18 6.73 -7.52
C TRP A 118 -5.41 7.62 -7.64
N GLU A 119 -6.58 7.00 -7.74
CA GLU A 119 -7.87 7.69 -7.71
C GLU A 119 -8.36 7.80 -6.27
N ILE A 120 -8.79 8.99 -5.85
CA ILE A 120 -9.50 9.12 -4.58
C ILE A 120 -10.94 8.68 -4.81
N VAL A 121 -11.35 7.57 -4.18
CA VAL A 121 -12.72 7.06 -4.28
C VAL A 121 -13.58 7.52 -3.12
N PHE A 122 -12.97 7.88 -2.00
CA PHE A 122 -13.66 8.44 -0.83
C PHE A 122 -12.67 9.25 0.00
N GLN A 123 -13.16 10.35 0.60
CA GLN A 123 -12.35 11.17 1.49
C GLN A 123 -13.23 11.76 2.59
N ARG A 124 -12.75 11.71 3.83
CA ARG A 124 -13.35 12.37 4.98
C ARG A 124 -12.33 13.27 5.65
N ASN A 125 -12.70 14.51 5.83
CA ASN A 125 -11.87 15.53 6.48
C ASN A 125 -12.47 15.96 7.82
#